data_ff671b8c439131d4c0d311b5c513a9e2
#
_entry.id   ff671b8c439131d4c0d311b5c513a9e2
#
_cell.length_a   1.000
_cell.length_b   1.000
_cell.length_c   1.000
_cell.angle_alpha   90.00
_cell.angle_beta   90.00
_cell.angle_gamma   90.00
#
_symmetry.space_group_name_H-M   'P 1'
#
loop_
_entity.id
_entity.type
_entity.pdbx_description
1 polymer ?
#
loop_
_entity_poly.entity_id
_entity_poly.type
_entity_poly.pdbx_seq_one_letter_code
_entity_poly.pdbx_strand_id
1 'polypeptide(L)'
;NFKQFLRCFMNCCTLVGRVLCSIATAGVFVYIISSMGAARKLSAMVASSGLSATGTLLICILILFLLGMILNVNVLLMVIVPVMVPTILAMGINPLHFGIITMLVVQLGVNTPPVGSLIYLTASIADCPASEVIKESLPYLAVLVALIIVWVFCPGIITFLPNLIH
;
A
#
# COMPACT_ATOMS: atom_id res chain seq x y z
N ASN A 1 27.36 -1.91 -27.48
CA ASN A 1 26.69 -1.91 -28.79
C ASN A 1 25.51 -0.94 -28.81
N PHE A 2 25.51 0.04 -29.73
CA PHE A 2 24.47 1.07 -29.84
C PHE A 2 23.06 0.49 -30.00
N LYS A 3 22.90 -0.62 -30.71
CA LYS A 3 21.63 -1.34 -30.85
C LYS A 3 21.10 -1.90 -29.52
N GLN A 4 21.97 -2.38 -28.63
CA GLN A 4 21.58 -2.86 -27.30
C GLN A 4 21.15 -1.69 -26.40
N PHE A 5 21.87 -0.58 -26.45
CA PHE A 5 21.53 0.65 -25.75
C PHE A 5 20.15 1.16 -26.20
N LEU A 6 19.90 1.24 -27.51
CA LEU A 6 18.61 1.69 -28.04
C LEU A 6 17.47 0.77 -27.63
N ARG A 7 17.67 -0.55 -27.63
CA ARG A 7 16.68 -1.53 -27.16
C ARG A 7 16.38 -1.35 -25.67
N CYS A 8 17.41 -1.16 -24.84
CA CYS A 8 17.24 -0.91 -23.42
C CYS A 8 16.46 0.40 -23.17
N PHE A 9 16.80 1.46 -23.89
CA PHE A 9 16.12 2.75 -23.83
C PHE A 9 14.62 2.62 -24.22
N MET A 10 14.32 1.93 -25.30
CA MET A 10 12.93 1.68 -25.75
C MET A 10 12.13 0.88 -24.71
N ASN A 11 12.76 -0.13 -24.08
CA ASN A 11 12.12 -0.90 -23.01
C ASN A 11 11.82 -0.02 -21.78
N CYS A 12 12.75 0.86 -21.39
CA CYS A 12 12.53 1.82 -20.31
C CYS A 12 11.38 2.78 -20.63
N CYS A 13 11.35 3.34 -21.83
CA CYS A 13 10.26 4.22 -22.28
C CYS A 13 8.90 3.50 -22.24
N THR A 14 8.86 2.24 -22.66
CA THR A 14 7.63 1.44 -22.62
C THR A 14 7.17 1.19 -21.20
N LEU A 15 8.10 0.87 -20.28
CA LEU A 15 7.79 0.70 -18.84
C LEU A 15 7.24 1.99 -18.24
N VAL A 16 7.91 3.11 -18.46
CA VAL A 16 7.46 4.42 -17.98
C VAL A 16 6.07 4.76 -18.54
N GLY A 17 5.84 4.53 -19.84
CA GLY A 17 4.54 4.75 -20.48
C GLY A 17 3.43 3.91 -19.83
N ARG A 18 3.68 2.64 -19.53
CA ARG A 18 2.72 1.78 -18.82
C ARG A 18 2.38 2.30 -17.43
N VAL A 19 3.39 2.73 -16.67
CA VAL A 19 3.19 3.30 -15.32
C VAL A 19 2.39 4.59 -15.39
N LEU A 20 2.72 5.51 -16.29
CA LEU A 20 1.99 6.77 -16.45
C LEU A 20 0.53 6.54 -16.90
N CYS A 21 0.29 5.59 -17.80
CA CYS A 21 -1.06 5.22 -18.22
C CYS A 21 -1.88 4.67 -17.04
N SER A 22 -1.27 3.81 -16.22
CA SER A 22 -1.92 3.29 -15.00
C SER A 22 -2.26 4.40 -14.00
N ILE A 23 -1.35 5.37 -13.80
CA ILE A 23 -1.57 6.52 -12.92
C ILE A 23 -2.71 7.40 -13.45
N ALA A 24 -2.73 7.70 -14.74
CA ALA A 24 -3.78 8.50 -15.36
C ALA A 24 -5.15 7.83 -15.21
N THR A 25 -5.24 6.53 -15.49
CA THR A 25 -6.47 5.75 -15.34
C THR A 25 -6.93 5.73 -13.87
N ALA A 26 -6.01 5.49 -12.91
CA ALA A 26 -6.29 5.52 -11.49
C ALA A 26 -6.83 6.88 -11.05
N GLY A 27 -6.31 7.99 -11.58
CA GLY A 27 -6.79 9.35 -11.32
C GLY A 27 -8.28 9.55 -11.68
N VAL A 28 -8.72 9.00 -12.82
CA VAL A 28 -10.14 9.01 -13.21
C VAL A 28 -11.00 8.25 -12.21
N PHE A 29 -10.54 7.06 -11.78
CA PHE A 29 -11.27 6.28 -10.76
C PHE A 29 -11.38 7.03 -9.42
N VAL A 30 -10.29 7.65 -8.95
CA VAL A 30 -10.30 8.47 -7.73
C VAL A 30 -11.32 9.59 -7.85
N TYR A 31 -11.35 10.29 -8.98
CA TYR A 31 -12.31 11.37 -9.22
C TYR A 31 -13.76 10.87 -9.15
N ILE A 32 -14.08 9.75 -9.81
CA ILE A 32 -15.42 9.15 -9.82
C ILE A 32 -15.81 8.73 -8.39
N ILE A 33 -14.97 8.00 -7.68
CA ILE A 33 -15.23 7.51 -6.32
C ILE A 33 -15.43 8.68 -5.36
N SER A 34 -14.61 9.73 -5.49
CA SER A 34 -14.73 10.94 -4.68
C SER A 34 -16.03 11.70 -4.95
N SER A 35 -16.43 11.82 -6.23
CA SER A 35 -17.68 12.48 -6.62
C SER A 35 -18.93 11.72 -6.16
N MET A 36 -18.88 10.39 -6.06
CA MET A 36 -19.94 9.55 -5.50
C MET A 36 -20.05 9.66 -3.96
N GLY A 37 -19.17 10.40 -3.31
CA GLY A 37 -19.15 10.58 -1.86
C GLY A 37 -18.81 9.29 -1.08
N ALA A 38 -18.10 8.36 -1.70
CA ALA A 38 -17.74 7.08 -1.09
C ALA A 38 -16.96 7.27 0.22
N ALA A 39 -15.99 8.21 0.22
CA ALA A 39 -15.23 8.55 1.42
C ALA A 39 -16.12 9.06 2.57
N ARG A 40 -17.12 9.88 2.25
CA ARG A 40 -18.08 10.41 3.24
C ARG A 40 -18.98 9.32 3.81
N LYS A 41 -19.45 8.39 2.96
CA LYS A 41 -20.24 7.23 3.40
C LYS A 41 -19.40 6.32 4.30
N LEU A 42 -18.17 6.05 3.93
CA LEU A 42 -17.24 5.25 4.74
C LEU A 42 -17.01 5.88 6.11
N SER A 43 -16.73 7.19 6.16
CA SER A 43 -16.55 7.94 7.42
C SER A 43 -17.80 7.88 8.30
N ALA A 44 -18.99 8.01 7.72
CA ALA A 44 -20.25 7.92 8.46
C ALA A 44 -20.48 6.51 9.03
N MET A 45 -20.20 5.47 8.26
CA MET A 45 -20.30 4.08 8.72
C MET A 45 -19.34 3.79 9.88
N VAL A 46 -18.10 4.26 9.79
CA VAL A 46 -17.11 4.11 10.86
C VAL A 46 -17.52 4.90 12.09
N ALA A 47 -17.98 6.14 11.95
CA ALA A 47 -18.44 6.96 13.07
C ALA A 47 -19.65 6.34 13.79
N SER A 48 -20.56 5.70 13.05
CA SER A 48 -21.73 5.01 13.62
C SER A 48 -21.41 3.68 14.31
N SER A 49 -20.25 3.08 14.02
CA SER A 49 -19.83 1.79 14.59
C SER A 49 -19.30 1.88 16.03
N GLY A 50 -19.09 3.10 16.56
CA GLY A 50 -18.54 3.31 17.91
C GLY A 50 -17.10 2.82 18.10
N LEU A 51 -16.38 2.59 17.03
CA LEU A 51 -15.00 2.11 17.07
C LEU A 51 -14.05 3.20 17.57
N SER A 52 -13.06 2.80 18.35
CA SER A 52 -11.96 3.69 18.73
C SER A 52 -11.08 4.03 17.51
N ALA A 53 -10.30 5.12 17.61
CA ALA A 53 -9.35 5.51 16.57
C ALA A 53 -8.40 4.35 16.19
N THR A 54 -7.88 3.63 17.18
CA THR A 54 -7.02 2.45 16.96
C THR A 54 -7.77 1.31 16.27
N GLY A 55 -9.03 1.06 16.65
CA GLY A 55 -9.88 0.06 16.00
C GLY A 55 -10.14 0.38 14.53
N THR A 56 -10.41 1.64 14.22
CA THR A 56 -10.57 2.12 12.84
C THR A 56 -9.28 1.94 12.03
N LEU A 57 -8.14 2.29 12.61
CA LEU A 57 -6.83 2.11 11.98
C LEU A 57 -6.57 0.63 11.65
N LEU A 58 -6.84 -0.28 12.60
CA LEU A 58 -6.66 -1.72 12.39
C LEU A 58 -7.55 -2.27 11.26
N ILE A 59 -8.80 -1.84 11.18
CA ILE A 59 -9.69 -2.23 10.09
C ILE A 59 -9.18 -1.72 8.75
N CYS A 60 -8.73 -0.47 8.67
CA CYS A 60 -8.14 0.08 7.46
C CYS A 60 -6.89 -0.69 7.03
N ILE A 61 -6.01 -1.04 7.99
CA ILE A 61 -4.82 -1.85 7.76
C ILE A 61 -5.21 -3.23 7.19
N LEU A 62 -6.20 -3.90 7.80
CA LEU A 62 -6.66 -5.21 7.35
C LEU A 62 -7.21 -5.15 5.92
N ILE A 63 -8.03 -4.15 5.61
CA ILE A 63 -8.57 -3.95 4.26
C ILE A 63 -7.43 -3.70 3.26
N LEU A 64 -6.49 -2.81 3.59
CA LEU A 64 -5.33 -2.51 2.74
C LEU A 64 -4.46 -3.74 2.52
N PHE A 65 -4.25 -4.56 3.54
CA PHE A 65 -3.50 -5.81 3.45
C PHE A 65 -4.18 -6.80 2.49
N LEU A 66 -5.47 -7.06 2.68
CA LEU A 66 -6.22 -8.00 1.84
C LEU A 66 -6.29 -7.52 0.38
N LEU A 67 -6.52 -6.24 0.17
CA LEU A 67 -6.51 -5.66 -1.17
C LEU A 67 -5.09 -5.65 -1.76
N GLY A 68 -4.06 -5.44 -0.95
CA GLY A 68 -2.65 -5.46 -1.35
C GLY A 68 -2.19 -6.84 -1.84
N MET A 69 -2.82 -7.92 -1.38
CA MET A 69 -2.53 -9.26 -1.90
C MET A 69 -3.03 -9.46 -3.33
N ILE A 70 -4.04 -8.69 -3.78
CA ILE A 70 -4.75 -8.90 -5.04
C ILE A 70 -4.46 -7.77 -6.03
N LEU A 71 -4.45 -6.53 -5.56
CA LEU A 71 -4.33 -5.35 -6.39
C LEU A 71 -2.87 -4.93 -6.57
N ASN A 72 -2.62 -4.25 -7.70
CA ASN A 72 -1.33 -3.60 -7.93
C ASN A 72 -1.14 -2.43 -6.94
N VAL A 73 0.10 -2.24 -6.46
CA VAL A 73 0.49 -1.19 -5.53
C VAL A 73 0.04 0.20 -5.98
N ASN A 74 0.20 0.52 -7.26
CA ASN A 74 -0.17 1.83 -7.80
C ASN A 74 -1.68 2.08 -7.69
N VAL A 75 -2.51 1.07 -7.98
CA VAL A 75 -3.97 1.17 -7.84
C VAL A 75 -4.35 1.35 -6.37
N LEU A 76 -3.73 0.59 -5.48
CA LEU A 76 -4.00 0.67 -4.05
C LEU A 76 -3.69 2.06 -3.50
N LEU A 77 -2.48 2.57 -3.77
CA LEU A 77 -2.03 3.87 -3.27
C LEU A 77 -2.78 5.04 -3.91
N MET A 78 -3.10 4.95 -5.19
CA MET A 78 -3.72 6.05 -5.92
C MET A 78 -5.25 6.10 -5.77
N VAL A 79 -5.90 4.95 -5.56
CA VAL A 79 -7.37 4.88 -5.50
C VAL A 79 -7.86 4.66 -4.07
N ILE A 80 -7.38 3.62 -3.40
CA ILE A 80 -7.94 3.18 -2.13
C ILE A 80 -7.51 4.11 -0.98
N VAL A 81 -6.22 4.46 -0.93
CA VAL A 81 -5.70 5.31 0.15
C VAL A 81 -6.38 6.68 0.21
N PRO A 82 -6.55 7.44 -0.88
CA PRO A 82 -7.26 8.72 -0.84
C PRO A 82 -8.71 8.61 -0.38
N VAL A 83 -9.38 7.49 -0.63
CA VAL A 83 -10.75 7.24 -0.14
C VAL A 83 -10.77 7.04 1.38
N MET A 84 -9.72 6.45 1.95
CA MET A 84 -9.61 6.21 3.39
C MET A 84 -9.16 7.44 4.19
N VAL A 85 -8.38 8.34 3.60
CA VAL A 85 -7.82 9.53 4.29
C VAL A 85 -8.87 10.38 5.00
N PRO A 86 -10.03 10.73 4.41
CA PRO A 86 -11.05 11.50 5.12
C PRO A 86 -11.59 10.80 6.37
N THR A 87 -11.71 9.47 6.34
CA THR A 87 -12.14 8.68 7.50
C THR A 87 -11.10 8.73 8.62
N ILE A 88 -9.83 8.61 8.28
CA ILE A 88 -8.69 8.68 9.19
C ILE A 88 -8.62 10.06 9.86
N LEU A 89 -8.79 11.13 9.08
CA LEU A 89 -8.83 12.51 9.60
C LEU A 89 -10.02 12.74 10.54
N ALA A 90 -11.21 12.23 10.19
CA ALA A 90 -12.41 12.35 11.02
C ALA A 90 -12.26 11.65 12.39
N MET A 91 -11.43 10.60 12.46
CA MET A 91 -11.11 9.88 13.71
C MET A 91 -9.95 10.51 14.50
N GLY A 92 -9.39 11.64 14.03
CA GLY A 92 -8.27 12.34 14.68
C GLY A 92 -6.92 11.62 14.57
N ILE A 93 -6.80 10.66 13.63
CA ILE A 93 -5.55 9.94 13.40
C ILE A 93 -4.63 10.81 12.53
N ASN A 94 -3.35 10.91 12.93
CA ASN A 94 -2.36 11.67 12.18
C ASN A 94 -2.17 11.07 10.77
N PRO A 95 -2.36 11.84 9.69
CA PRO A 95 -2.24 11.33 8.32
C PRO A 95 -0.84 10.84 7.97
N LEU A 96 0.21 11.41 8.58
CA LEU A 96 1.58 10.94 8.41
C LEU A 96 1.75 9.52 9.00
N HIS A 97 1.22 9.30 10.20
CA HIS A 97 1.23 7.99 10.85
C HIS A 97 0.51 6.94 9.99
N PHE A 98 -0.70 7.27 9.51
CA PHE A 98 -1.45 6.41 8.59
C PHE A 98 -0.69 6.14 7.30
N GLY A 99 -0.09 7.16 6.69
CA GLY A 99 0.65 7.04 5.43
C GLY A 99 1.84 6.07 5.53
N ILE A 100 2.63 6.18 6.60
CA ILE A 100 3.80 5.31 6.81
C ILE A 100 3.37 3.86 7.05
N ILE A 101 2.35 3.64 7.89
CA ILE A 101 1.81 2.29 8.11
C ILE A 101 1.25 1.71 6.81
N THR A 102 0.54 2.51 6.03
CA THR A 102 0.00 2.09 4.73
C THR A 102 1.09 1.57 3.80
N MET A 103 2.23 2.27 3.70
CA MET A 103 3.36 1.83 2.87
C MET A 103 3.87 0.45 3.28
N LEU A 104 4.01 0.19 4.58
CA LEU A 104 4.47 -1.11 5.09
C LEU A 104 3.43 -2.20 4.84
N VAL A 105 2.15 -1.90 5.06
CA VAL A 105 1.04 -2.85 4.87
C VAL A 105 0.90 -3.24 3.40
N VAL A 106 1.00 -2.28 2.50
CA VAL A 106 0.98 -2.53 1.06
C VAL A 106 2.16 -3.40 0.64
N GLN A 107 3.37 -3.09 1.15
CA GLN A 107 4.55 -3.89 0.90
C GLN A 107 4.41 -5.32 1.44
N LEU A 108 3.80 -5.48 2.62
CA LEU A 108 3.48 -6.79 3.18
C LEU A 108 2.51 -7.55 2.26
N GLY A 109 1.43 -6.91 1.80
CA GLY A 109 0.42 -7.52 0.93
C GLY A 109 1.00 -8.04 -0.39
N VAL A 110 1.81 -7.23 -1.07
CA VAL A 110 2.42 -7.58 -2.37
C VAL A 110 3.44 -8.73 -2.25
N ASN A 111 4.02 -8.92 -1.07
CA ASN A 111 4.95 -10.02 -0.78
C ASN A 111 4.28 -11.23 -0.11
N THR A 112 2.96 -11.22 0.09
CA THR A 112 2.25 -12.31 0.78
C THR A 112 1.49 -13.18 -0.23
N PRO A 113 1.61 -14.54 -0.17
CA PRO A 113 0.76 -15.43 -0.95
C PRO A 113 -0.74 -15.19 -0.64
N PRO A 114 -1.69 -15.42 -1.55
CA PRO A 114 -1.61 -16.29 -2.73
C PRO A 114 -1.23 -15.61 -4.03
N VAL A 115 -1.34 -14.29 -4.15
CA VAL A 115 -1.07 -13.58 -5.42
C VAL A 115 0.33 -13.00 -5.47
N GLY A 116 0.88 -12.49 -4.36
CA GLY A 116 2.23 -11.98 -4.13
C GLY A 116 3.09 -11.75 -5.39
N SER A 117 2.78 -10.72 -6.17
CA SER A 117 3.35 -10.53 -7.51
C SER A 117 4.88 -10.47 -7.51
N LEU A 118 5.49 -9.98 -6.42
CA LEU A 118 6.94 -9.93 -6.29
C LEU A 118 7.57 -11.31 -6.06
N ILE A 119 6.89 -12.22 -5.36
CA ILE A 119 7.36 -13.59 -5.14
C ILE A 119 7.52 -14.32 -6.47
N TYR A 120 6.52 -14.27 -7.32
CA TYR A 120 6.56 -14.92 -8.63
C TYR A 120 7.58 -14.29 -9.57
N LEU A 121 7.73 -12.96 -9.51
CA LEU A 121 8.76 -12.26 -10.27
C LEU A 121 10.15 -12.69 -9.82
N THR A 122 10.40 -12.74 -8.51
CA THR A 122 11.69 -13.17 -7.95
C THR A 122 11.99 -14.62 -8.31
N ALA A 123 11.01 -15.51 -8.18
CA ALA A 123 11.12 -16.92 -8.56
C ALA A 123 11.50 -17.08 -10.03
N SER A 124 10.89 -16.29 -10.92
CA SER A 124 11.18 -16.28 -12.35
C SER A 124 12.59 -15.79 -12.68
N ILE A 125 13.12 -14.81 -11.93
CA ILE A 125 14.47 -14.27 -12.14
C ILE A 125 15.53 -15.21 -11.57
N ALA A 126 15.25 -15.82 -10.42
CA ALA A 126 16.16 -16.72 -9.72
C ALA A 126 16.13 -18.16 -10.27
N ASP A 127 15.24 -18.45 -11.22
CA ASP A 127 15.01 -19.78 -11.81
C ASP A 127 14.79 -20.88 -10.75
N CYS A 128 13.99 -20.54 -9.72
CA CYS A 128 13.65 -21.42 -8.61
C CYS A 128 12.13 -21.49 -8.38
N PRO A 129 11.63 -22.53 -7.71
CA PRO A 129 10.20 -22.64 -7.43
C PRO A 129 9.74 -21.54 -6.44
N ALA A 130 8.56 -20.97 -6.68
CA ALA A 130 7.98 -19.92 -5.84
C ALA A 130 7.86 -20.34 -4.36
N SER A 131 7.71 -21.62 -4.07
CA SER A 131 7.65 -22.16 -2.71
C SER A 131 8.95 -21.95 -1.91
N GLU A 132 10.11 -21.94 -2.56
CA GLU A 132 11.39 -21.62 -1.91
C GLU A 132 11.48 -20.15 -1.59
N VAL A 133 11.12 -19.28 -2.54
CA VAL A 133 11.08 -17.84 -2.32
C VAL A 133 10.15 -17.48 -1.15
N ILE A 134 8.98 -18.11 -1.06
CA ILE A 134 8.05 -17.92 0.05
C ILE A 134 8.70 -18.29 1.39
N LYS A 135 9.33 -19.46 1.48
CA LYS A 135 9.97 -19.92 2.72
C LYS A 135 11.08 -18.98 3.17
N GLU A 136 11.93 -18.55 2.26
CA GLU A 136 13.02 -17.62 2.56
C GLU A 136 12.51 -16.20 2.90
N SER A 137 11.35 -15.81 2.36
CA SER A 137 10.74 -14.50 2.66
C SER A 137 10.01 -14.47 4.01
N LEU A 138 9.56 -15.60 4.54
CA LEU A 138 8.76 -15.69 5.77
C LEU A 138 9.36 -14.97 6.98
N PRO A 139 10.66 -15.12 7.31
CA PRO A 139 11.25 -14.42 8.45
C PRO A 139 11.24 -12.89 8.26
N TYR A 140 11.44 -12.41 7.04
CA TYR A 140 11.40 -10.97 6.74
C TYR A 140 9.98 -10.43 6.84
N LEU A 141 8.97 -11.17 6.36
CA LEU A 141 7.56 -10.83 6.51
C LEU A 141 7.13 -10.80 7.99
N ALA A 142 7.64 -11.73 8.81
CA ALA A 142 7.37 -11.75 10.25
C ALA A 142 7.93 -10.48 10.93
N VAL A 143 9.14 -10.07 10.60
CA VAL A 143 9.74 -8.82 11.09
C VAL A 143 8.90 -7.62 10.65
N LEU A 144 8.45 -7.59 9.40
CA LEU A 144 7.61 -6.51 8.88
C LEU A 144 6.27 -6.41 9.62
N VAL A 145 5.63 -7.56 9.90
CA VAL A 145 4.39 -7.61 10.71
C VAL A 145 4.65 -7.10 12.12
N ALA A 146 5.72 -7.54 12.76
CA ALA A 146 6.08 -7.06 14.09
C ALA A 146 6.30 -5.54 14.11
N LEU A 147 6.97 -5.01 13.10
CA LEU A 147 7.20 -3.57 12.94
C LEU A 147 5.89 -2.80 12.76
N ILE A 148 4.96 -3.29 11.94
CA ILE A 148 3.63 -2.69 11.76
C ILE A 148 2.89 -2.66 13.10
N ILE A 149 2.90 -3.76 13.85
CA ILE A 149 2.24 -3.83 15.17
C ILE A 149 2.84 -2.78 16.11
N VAL A 150 4.16 -2.71 16.23
CA VAL A 150 4.84 -1.71 17.07
C VAL A 150 4.44 -0.29 16.66
N TRP A 151 4.40 0.01 15.39
CA TRP A 151 4.10 1.35 14.89
C TRP A 151 2.62 1.74 15.04
N VAL A 152 1.70 0.78 14.98
CA VAL A 152 0.28 1.02 15.27
C VAL A 152 0.08 1.46 16.72
N PHE A 153 0.78 0.85 17.67
CA PHE A 153 0.64 1.15 19.09
C PHE A 153 1.55 2.28 19.59
N CYS A 154 2.64 2.57 18.87
CA CYS A 154 3.62 3.60 19.24
C CYS A 154 3.72 4.70 18.17
N PRO A 155 2.69 5.55 17.98
CA PRO A 155 2.70 6.60 16.96
C PRO A 155 3.82 7.64 17.17
N GLY A 156 4.27 7.80 18.42
CA GLY A 156 5.36 8.72 18.78
C GLY A 156 6.68 8.43 18.06
N ILE A 157 6.98 7.17 17.74
CA ILE A 157 8.20 6.81 17.00
C ILE A 157 8.21 7.43 15.61
N ILE A 158 7.06 7.39 14.92
CA ILE A 158 6.90 7.90 13.56
C ILE A 158 6.88 9.43 13.53
N THR A 159 6.21 10.04 14.51
CA THR A 159 6.03 11.50 14.57
C THR A 159 7.19 12.23 15.22
N PHE A 160 8.13 11.50 15.84
CA PHE A 160 9.29 12.09 16.54
C PHE A 160 10.15 12.96 15.60
N LEU A 161 10.55 12.40 14.46
CA LEU A 161 11.43 13.09 13.53
C LEU A 161 10.77 14.34 12.88
N PRO A 162 9.53 14.28 12.39
CA PRO A 162 8.82 15.47 11.90
C PRO A 162 8.60 16.54 12.97
N ASN A 163 8.28 16.13 14.20
CA ASN A 163 8.09 17.08 15.31
C ASN A 163 9.39 17.72 15.80
N LEU A 164 10.55 17.16 15.47
CA LEU A 164 11.85 17.74 15.78
C LEU A 164 12.26 18.85 14.78
N ILE A 165 11.67 18.82 13.58
CA ILE A 165 12.02 19.74 12.49
C ILE A 165 11.05 20.94 12.44
N HIS A 166 9.89 20.83 13.06
CA HIS A 166 8.88 21.86 13.22
C HIS A 166 8.79 22.28 14.68
#